data_43454602e982f3ea62cb474afbf1d8cc
#
_entry.id   43454602e982f3ea62cb474afbf1d8cc
#
_cell.length_a   1.000
_cell.length_b   1.000
_cell.length_c   1.000
_cell.angle_alpha   90.00
_cell.angle_beta   90.00
_cell.angle_gamma   90.00
#
_symmetry.space_group_name_H-M   'P 1'
#
loop_
_entity.id
_entity.type
_entity.pdbx_description
1 polymer ?
#
loop_
_entity_poly.entity_id
_entity_poly.type
_entity_poly.pdbx_seq_one_letter_code
_entity_poly.pdbx_strand_id
1 'polypeptide(L)'
;KIHLWIFSSLAMLICTIVSTILAGYYFFKVCKFSKFISVLAALPGAFVPISAALLEFGKSKNDKGVLIPQATRVRFIVSFVPIFFINNLGFSEITGYNYENIYNERYFLEILFLLIICFIFANILKNYKIPSPTLVGAMALSGAFYTFEIINARFPDAFINIAFIFLGTALGTRLNGLKIKELLFFIFHGIIVSSILVIVAMITAYLLTYIGFEFIPTFLSFAPGGIHEMVVISVAYNIDPIFVSYHHFLRIFIIVLFLPFLLSKFRKTN
;
A
#
# COMPACT_ATOMS: atom_id res chain seq x y z
N LYS A 1 -3.73 -22.20 -14.14
CA LYS A 1 -2.91 -21.05 -13.66
C LYS A 1 -3.22 -20.66 -12.21
N ILE A 2 -4.48 -20.77 -11.72
CA ILE A 2 -4.88 -20.36 -10.36
C ILE A 2 -4.11 -21.12 -9.27
N HIS A 3 -3.82 -22.43 -9.44
CA HIS A 3 -3.05 -23.20 -8.46
C HIS A 3 -1.63 -22.64 -8.24
N LEU A 4 -1.00 -22.10 -9.29
CA LEU A 4 0.30 -21.45 -9.18
C LEU A 4 0.22 -20.15 -8.36
N TRP A 5 -0.90 -19.43 -8.43
CA TRP A 5 -1.08 -18.19 -7.68
C TRP A 5 -1.16 -18.42 -6.16
N ILE A 6 -1.55 -19.60 -5.70
CA ILE A 6 -1.51 -19.96 -4.28
C ILE A 6 -0.04 -19.96 -3.78
N PHE A 7 0.86 -20.58 -4.55
CA PHE A 7 2.29 -20.59 -4.18
C PHE A 7 2.91 -19.20 -4.19
N SER A 8 2.64 -18.40 -5.22
CA SER A 8 3.15 -17.02 -5.28
C SER A 8 2.54 -16.16 -4.18
N SER A 9 1.28 -16.37 -3.81
CA SER A 9 0.64 -15.68 -2.69
C SER A 9 1.29 -16.02 -1.35
N LEU A 10 1.57 -17.29 -1.09
CA LEU A 10 2.29 -17.72 0.12
C LEU A 10 3.70 -17.14 0.15
N ALA A 11 4.42 -17.17 -0.97
CA ALA A 11 5.76 -16.58 -1.07
C ALA A 11 5.73 -15.06 -0.83
N MET A 12 4.72 -14.36 -1.37
CA MET A 12 4.52 -12.93 -1.13
C MET A 12 4.24 -12.64 0.36
N LEU A 13 3.46 -13.46 1.04
CA LEU A 13 3.22 -13.32 2.48
C LEU A 13 4.50 -13.53 3.29
N ILE A 14 5.29 -14.54 2.97
CA ILE A 14 6.59 -14.79 3.60
C ILE A 14 7.52 -13.59 3.34
N CYS A 15 7.60 -13.12 2.10
CA CYS A 15 8.36 -11.94 1.75
C CYS A 15 7.94 -10.70 2.57
N THR A 16 6.63 -10.49 2.72
CA THR A 16 6.07 -9.40 3.51
C THR A 16 6.45 -9.52 5.00
N ILE A 17 6.38 -10.70 5.58
CA ILE A 17 6.75 -10.96 6.98
C ILE A 17 8.26 -10.73 7.18
N VAL A 18 9.11 -11.32 6.34
CA VAL A 18 10.57 -11.16 6.40
C VAL A 18 10.95 -9.68 6.24
N SER A 19 10.37 -9.02 5.26
CA SER A 19 10.55 -7.59 5.02
C SER A 19 10.19 -6.74 6.25
N THR A 20 9.02 -7.03 6.84
CA THR A 20 8.56 -6.31 8.05
C THR A 20 9.47 -6.54 9.24
N ILE A 21 9.97 -7.76 9.44
CA ILE A 21 10.88 -8.08 10.55
C ILE A 21 12.22 -7.35 10.36
N LEU A 22 12.81 -7.41 9.16
CA LEU A 22 14.11 -6.78 8.88
C LEU A 22 14.02 -5.25 9.00
N ALA A 23 13.01 -4.64 8.38
CA ALA A 23 12.77 -3.21 8.46
C ALA A 23 12.43 -2.75 9.89
N GLY A 24 11.59 -3.51 10.59
CA GLY A 24 11.22 -3.23 11.98
C GLY A 24 12.42 -3.34 12.92
N TYR A 25 13.25 -4.35 12.74
CA TYR A 25 14.51 -4.48 13.51
C TYR A 25 15.45 -3.30 13.26
N TYR A 26 15.59 -2.89 12.00
CA TYR A 26 16.39 -1.71 11.65
C TYR A 26 15.87 -0.45 12.34
N PHE A 27 14.60 -0.13 12.23
CA PHE A 27 14.01 1.04 12.87
C PHE A 27 14.12 0.99 14.41
N PHE A 28 13.95 -0.19 14.99
CA PHE A 28 14.06 -0.38 16.43
C PHE A 28 15.49 -0.20 16.94
N LYS A 29 16.46 -0.84 16.30
CA LYS A 29 17.86 -0.85 16.76
C LYS A 29 18.64 0.39 16.36
N VAL A 30 18.49 0.82 15.09
CA VAL A 30 19.28 1.93 14.52
C VAL A 30 18.63 3.28 14.80
N CYS A 31 17.33 3.39 14.49
CA CYS A 31 16.60 4.64 14.69
C CYS A 31 16.08 4.81 16.12
N LYS A 32 16.18 3.76 16.96
CA LYS A 32 15.69 3.74 18.35
C LYS A 32 14.21 4.09 18.49
N PHE A 33 13.42 3.72 17.50
CA PHE A 33 11.97 3.89 17.56
C PHE A 33 11.36 2.91 18.57
N SER A 34 10.19 3.26 19.12
CA SER A 34 9.42 2.30 19.90
C SER A 34 9.05 1.09 19.04
N LYS A 35 8.80 -0.07 19.63
CA LYS A 35 8.43 -1.31 18.92
C LYS A 35 7.23 -1.06 18.00
N PHE A 36 6.24 -0.32 18.48
CA PHE A 36 5.03 0.02 17.73
C PHE A 36 5.32 0.82 16.46
N ILE A 37 6.06 1.93 16.61
CA ILE A 37 6.44 2.79 15.47
C ILE A 37 7.29 2.02 14.49
N SER A 38 8.23 1.20 14.97
CA SER A 38 9.09 0.38 14.13
C SER A 38 8.30 -0.58 13.25
N VAL A 39 7.28 -1.24 13.80
CA VAL A 39 6.42 -2.15 13.05
C VAL A 39 5.57 -1.39 12.02
N LEU A 40 4.91 -0.31 12.42
CA LEU A 40 4.08 0.48 11.49
C LEU A 40 4.91 1.12 10.36
N ALA A 41 6.09 1.65 10.69
CA ALA A 41 6.99 2.20 9.67
C ALA A 41 7.55 1.13 8.73
N ALA A 42 7.66 -0.13 9.20
CA ALA A 42 8.22 -1.24 8.46
C ALA A 42 7.24 -1.90 7.46
N LEU A 43 5.92 -1.88 7.73
CA LEU A 43 4.92 -2.59 6.91
C LEU A 43 4.99 -2.18 5.43
N PRO A 44 5.29 -3.10 4.50
CA PRO A 44 5.51 -2.77 3.10
C PRO A 44 4.19 -2.50 2.35
N GLY A 45 4.16 -1.45 1.53
CA GLY A 45 3.02 -1.13 0.66
C GLY A 45 1.74 -0.68 1.38
N ALA A 46 1.82 -0.35 2.67
CA ALA A 46 0.66 -0.02 3.50
C ALA A 46 0.55 1.48 3.85
N PHE A 47 1.14 2.37 3.04
CA PHE A 47 1.13 3.81 3.33
C PHE A 47 -0.28 4.36 3.51
N VAL A 48 -1.19 4.11 2.57
CA VAL A 48 -2.57 4.64 2.63
C VAL A 48 -3.35 4.06 3.81
N PRO A 49 -3.42 2.74 4.03
CA PRO A 49 -4.12 2.17 5.18
C PRO A 49 -3.57 2.64 6.53
N ILE A 50 -2.24 2.72 6.68
CA ILE A 50 -1.61 3.18 7.92
C ILE A 50 -1.90 4.67 8.14
N SER A 51 -1.82 5.48 7.08
CA SER A 51 -2.14 6.90 7.14
C SER A 51 -3.59 7.14 7.57
N ALA A 52 -4.54 6.42 6.97
CA ALA A 52 -5.95 6.48 7.33
C ALA A 52 -6.18 6.05 8.79
N ALA A 53 -5.57 4.95 9.22
CA ALA A 53 -5.65 4.48 10.59
C ALA A 53 -5.08 5.52 11.58
N LEU A 54 -3.92 6.11 11.29
CA LEU A 54 -3.35 7.16 12.14
C LEU A 54 -4.26 8.40 12.21
N LEU A 55 -4.95 8.76 11.13
CA LEU A 55 -5.93 9.86 11.14
C LEU A 55 -7.10 9.57 12.09
N GLU A 56 -7.56 8.33 12.13
CA GLU A 56 -8.69 7.89 12.94
C GLU A 56 -8.33 7.81 14.44
N PHE A 57 -7.10 7.42 14.78
CA PHE A 57 -6.63 7.27 16.17
C PHE A 57 -6.19 8.56 16.87
N GLY A 58 -6.28 9.71 16.21
CA GLY A 58 -5.89 10.99 16.75
C GLY A 58 -4.40 11.32 16.55
N LYS A 59 -4.02 12.57 16.86
CA LYS A 59 -2.67 13.11 16.63
C LYS A 59 -1.69 12.60 17.69
N SER A 60 -0.59 11.98 17.24
CA SER A 60 0.52 11.56 18.10
C SER A 60 1.82 12.26 17.71
N LYS A 61 2.69 12.54 18.70
CA LYS A 61 4.05 13.08 18.45
C LYS A 61 4.89 12.14 17.58
N ASN A 62 4.54 10.86 17.54
CA ASN A 62 5.29 9.80 16.89
C ASN A 62 4.87 9.53 15.43
N ASP A 63 3.79 10.16 14.95
CA ASP A 63 3.27 9.95 13.59
C ASP A 63 4.32 10.23 12.51
N LYS A 64 5.22 11.21 12.75
CA LYS A 64 6.31 11.58 11.86
C LYS A 64 7.24 10.41 11.53
N GLY A 65 7.57 9.60 12.54
CA GLY A 65 8.44 8.43 12.41
C GLY A 65 7.81 7.28 11.62
N VAL A 66 6.49 7.31 11.40
CA VAL A 66 5.77 6.35 10.55
C VAL A 66 5.54 6.93 9.16
N LEU A 67 4.97 8.13 9.08
CA LEU A 67 4.51 8.73 7.83
C LEU A 67 5.66 9.05 6.86
N ILE A 68 6.75 9.64 7.36
CA ILE A 68 7.86 10.07 6.49
C ILE A 68 8.61 8.88 5.88
N PRO A 69 9.04 7.84 6.64
CA PRO A 69 9.66 6.67 6.05
C PRO A 69 8.75 5.93 5.07
N GLN A 70 7.45 5.85 5.36
CA GLN A 70 6.46 5.23 4.46
C GLN A 70 6.31 6.02 3.15
N ALA A 71 6.15 7.35 3.22
CA ALA A 71 6.07 8.22 2.04
C ALA A 71 7.37 8.17 1.22
N THR A 72 8.54 8.19 1.89
CA THR A 72 9.84 8.06 1.24
C THR A 72 9.96 6.74 0.49
N ARG A 73 9.47 5.65 1.08
CA ARG A 73 9.47 4.32 0.44
C ARG A 73 8.68 4.33 -0.86
N VAL A 74 7.44 4.81 -0.83
CA VAL A 74 6.59 4.88 -2.04
C VAL A 74 7.32 5.68 -3.13
N ARG A 75 7.84 6.85 -2.78
CA ARG A 75 8.56 7.71 -3.73
C ARG A 75 9.82 7.04 -4.29
N PHE A 76 10.60 6.39 -3.43
CA PHE A 76 11.81 5.67 -3.83
C PHE A 76 11.50 4.57 -4.84
N ILE A 77 10.49 3.74 -4.55
CA ILE A 77 10.09 2.62 -5.43
C ILE A 77 9.59 3.12 -6.78
N VAL A 78 8.71 4.13 -6.79
CA VAL A 78 8.17 4.71 -8.02
C VAL A 78 9.27 5.30 -8.91
N SER A 79 10.34 5.81 -8.33
CA SER A 79 11.48 6.31 -9.09
C SER A 79 12.44 5.19 -9.53
N PHE A 80 12.71 4.24 -8.64
CA PHE A 80 13.70 3.18 -8.87
C PHE A 80 13.24 2.15 -9.91
N VAL A 81 11.99 1.69 -9.83
CA VAL A 81 11.50 0.58 -10.66
C VAL A 81 11.53 0.91 -12.17
N PRO A 82 11.02 2.06 -12.64
CA PRO A 82 11.11 2.43 -14.05
C PRO A 82 12.55 2.57 -14.53
N ILE A 83 13.43 3.20 -13.73
CA ILE A 83 14.84 3.36 -14.08
C ILE A 83 15.53 1.99 -14.20
N PHE A 84 15.24 1.07 -13.28
CA PHE A 84 15.75 -0.29 -13.31
C PHE A 84 15.31 -1.03 -14.58
N PHE A 85 14.06 -0.92 -14.99
CA PHE A 85 13.53 -1.55 -16.19
C PHE A 85 14.13 -0.97 -17.48
N ILE A 86 14.22 0.37 -17.57
CA ILE A 86 14.82 1.03 -18.75
C ILE A 86 16.28 0.60 -18.93
N ASN A 87 17.07 0.65 -17.86
CA ASN A 87 18.50 0.40 -17.94
C ASN A 87 18.89 -1.08 -18.13
N ASN A 88 18.13 -2.02 -17.56
CA ASN A 88 18.52 -3.42 -17.52
C ASN A 88 17.72 -4.31 -18.47
N LEU A 89 16.54 -3.90 -18.89
CA LEU A 89 15.62 -4.74 -19.67
C LEU A 89 15.30 -4.17 -21.05
N GLY A 90 15.87 -3.02 -21.41
CA GLY A 90 15.72 -2.43 -22.75
C GLY A 90 14.29 -2.00 -23.09
N PHE A 91 13.41 -1.81 -22.11
CA PHE A 91 12.08 -1.29 -22.33
C PHE A 91 12.15 0.21 -22.67
N SER A 92 12.20 0.51 -23.98
CA SER A 92 12.29 1.89 -24.46
C SER A 92 10.94 2.53 -24.80
N GLU A 93 9.89 1.73 -24.94
CA GLU A 93 8.56 2.24 -25.30
C GLU A 93 7.57 2.07 -24.14
N ILE A 94 7.18 3.19 -23.57
CA ILE A 94 6.04 3.26 -22.67
C ILE A 94 4.80 3.30 -23.56
N THR A 95 4.14 2.18 -23.71
CA THR A 95 2.82 2.14 -24.38
C THR A 95 1.80 2.79 -23.45
N GLY A 96 1.46 4.04 -23.72
CA GLY A 96 0.42 4.75 -22.97
C GLY A 96 -0.92 4.01 -23.11
N TYR A 97 -1.48 3.58 -22.01
CA TYR A 97 -2.84 3.04 -22.00
C TYR A 97 -3.81 4.21 -22.06
N ASN A 98 -4.47 4.38 -23.20
CA ASN A 98 -5.59 5.30 -23.33
C ASN A 98 -6.79 4.68 -22.60
N TYR A 99 -7.03 5.08 -21.37
CA TYR A 99 -8.30 4.82 -20.73
C TYR A 99 -9.37 5.69 -21.39
N GLU A 100 -10.22 5.09 -22.19
CA GLU A 100 -11.45 5.77 -22.58
C GLU A 100 -12.27 6.02 -21.32
N ASN A 101 -12.39 7.29 -20.96
CA ASN A 101 -13.29 7.73 -19.90
C ASN A 101 -14.73 7.63 -20.41
N ILE A 102 -15.31 6.43 -20.31
CA ILE A 102 -16.74 6.23 -20.59
C ILE A 102 -17.51 6.79 -19.39
N TYR A 103 -17.77 8.09 -19.43
CA TYR A 103 -18.69 8.72 -18.49
C TYR A 103 -20.12 8.35 -18.85
N ASN A 104 -20.77 7.52 -18.01
CA ASN A 104 -22.18 7.24 -18.08
C ASN A 104 -22.84 7.74 -16.79
N GLU A 105 -24.01 8.40 -16.91
CA GLU A 105 -24.79 8.86 -15.74
C GLU A 105 -25.10 7.73 -14.75
N ARG A 106 -25.29 6.52 -15.24
CA ARG A 106 -25.46 5.31 -14.43
C ARG A 106 -24.27 5.06 -13.50
N TYR A 107 -23.06 5.27 -13.96
CA TYR A 107 -21.85 5.08 -13.14
C TYR A 107 -21.76 6.08 -11.99
N PHE A 108 -22.24 7.30 -12.20
CA PHE A 108 -22.30 8.29 -11.13
C PHE A 108 -23.25 7.83 -9.99
N LEU A 109 -24.41 7.29 -10.33
CA LEU A 109 -25.35 6.77 -9.34
C LEU A 109 -24.81 5.54 -8.61
N GLU A 110 -24.14 4.64 -9.31
CA GLU A 110 -23.47 3.47 -8.70
C GLU A 110 -22.38 3.89 -7.69
N ILE A 111 -21.56 4.89 -8.03
CA ILE A 111 -20.54 5.43 -7.13
C ILE A 111 -21.18 6.10 -5.92
N LEU A 112 -22.19 6.92 -6.11
CA LEU A 112 -22.91 7.57 -5.02
C LEU A 112 -23.53 6.54 -4.07
N PHE A 113 -24.18 5.53 -4.62
CA PHE A 113 -24.73 4.40 -3.86
C PHE A 113 -23.64 3.69 -3.06
N LEU A 114 -22.50 3.38 -3.69
CA LEU A 114 -21.37 2.73 -3.02
C LEU A 114 -20.84 3.56 -1.85
N LEU A 115 -20.68 4.88 -2.02
CA LEU A 115 -20.21 5.77 -0.98
C LEU A 115 -21.17 5.80 0.22
N ILE A 116 -22.47 5.93 -0.05
CA ILE A 116 -23.50 5.98 1.00
C ILE A 116 -23.52 4.66 1.78
N ILE A 117 -23.53 3.52 1.09
CA ILE A 117 -23.63 2.23 1.75
C ILE A 117 -22.35 1.88 2.53
N CYS A 118 -21.18 2.24 2.01
CA CYS A 118 -19.91 2.11 2.74
C CYS A 118 -19.90 2.99 3.99
N PHE A 119 -20.43 4.21 3.93
CA PHE A 119 -20.53 5.10 5.09
C PHE A 119 -21.47 4.54 6.16
N ILE A 120 -22.64 4.04 5.77
CA ILE A 120 -23.60 3.40 6.68
C ILE A 120 -22.95 2.17 7.34
N PHE A 121 -22.33 1.31 6.54
CA PHE A 121 -21.69 0.10 7.05
C PHE A 121 -20.53 0.39 8.00
N ALA A 122 -19.71 1.39 7.68
CA ALA A 122 -18.65 1.86 8.58
C ALA A 122 -19.21 2.33 9.94
N ASN A 123 -20.35 3.04 9.96
CA ASN A 123 -20.99 3.46 11.20
C ASN A 123 -21.56 2.28 12.00
N ILE A 124 -22.08 1.25 11.33
CA ILE A 124 -22.51 0.00 11.99
C ILE A 124 -21.30 -0.68 12.64
N LEU A 125 -20.17 -0.78 11.94
CA LEU A 125 -18.95 -1.41 12.47
C LEU A 125 -18.38 -0.67 13.69
N LYS A 126 -18.58 0.63 13.82
CA LYS A 126 -18.20 1.38 15.03
C LYS A 126 -18.84 0.82 16.29
N ASN A 127 -20.10 0.38 16.21
CA ASN A 127 -20.82 -0.19 17.33
C ASN A 127 -20.21 -1.52 17.82
N TYR A 128 -19.56 -2.25 16.93
CA TYR A 128 -18.85 -3.50 17.24
C TYR A 128 -17.41 -3.28 17.71
N LYS A 129 -17.01 -2.02 17.98
CA LYS A 129 -15.66 -1.66 18.45
C LYS A 129 -14.52 -2.16 17.54
N ILE A 130 -14.79 -2.33 16.25
CA ILE A 130 -13.79 -2.69 15.26
C ILE A 130 -12.86 -1.49 15.07
N PRO A 131 -11.54 -1.63 15.24
CA PRO A 131 -10.62 -0.54 15.00
C PRO A 131 -10.56 -0.19 13.50
N SER A 132 -10.47 1.11 13.19
CA SER A 132 -10.53 1.64 11.82
C SER A 132 -11.74 1.15 11.01
N PRO A 133 -12.97 1.30 11.56
CA PRO A 133 -14.18 0.75 10.95
C PRO A 133 -14.44 1.35 9.57
N THR A 134 -14.06 2.60 9.36
CA THR A 134 -14.21 3.30 8.08
C THR A 134 -13.37 2.65 6.99
N LEU A 135 -12.11 2.33 7.31
CA LEU A 135 -11.20 1.70 6.35
C LEU A 135 -11.59 0.24 6.07
N VAL A 136 -11.76 -0.55 7.16
CA VAL A 136 -12.09 -1.98 7.05
C VAL A 136 -13.45 -2.17 6.39
N GLY A 137 -14.45 -1.40 6.82
CA GLY A 137 -15.81 -1.50 6.30
C GLY A 137 -15.91 -1.11 4.83
N ALA A 138 -15.31 0.01 4.44
CA ALA A 138 -15.31 0.43 3.04
C ALA A 138 -14.60 -0.59 2.14
N MET A 139 -13.44 -1.11 2.57
CA MET A 139 -12.67 -2.07 1.78
C MET A 139 -13.40 -3.41 1.64
N ALA A 140 -13.97 -3.94 2.72
CA ALA A 140 -14.68 -5.22 2.70
C ALA A 140 -15.96 -5.14 1.84
N LEU A 141 -16.74 -4.08 2.04
CA LEU A 141 -18.02 -3.93 1.34
C LEU A 141 -17.83 -3.60 -0.14
N SER A 142 -16.94 -2.65 -0.47
CA SER A 142 -16.63 -2.34 -1.87
C SER A 142 -16.03 -3.54 -2.58
N GLY A 143 -15.10 -4.25 -1.95
CA GLY A 143 -14.52 -5.47 -2.49
C GLY A 143 -15.57 -6.53 -2.81
N ALA A 144 -16.54 -6.75 -1.90
CA ALA A 144 -17.63 -7.66 -2.14
C ALA A 144 -18.51 -7.21 -3.33
N PHE A 145 -18.87 -5.94 -3.42
CA PHE A 145 -19.73 -5.42 -4.48
C PHE A 145 -19.09 -5.53 -5.87
N TYR A 146 -17.79 -5.28 -5.99
CA TYR A 146 -17.05 -5.48 -7.24
C TYR A 146 -16.85 -6.97 -7.56
N THR A 147 -16.61 -7.81 -6.54
CA THR A 147 -16.44 -9.27 -6.76
C THR A 147 -17.71 -9.94 -7.22
N PHE A 148 -18.87 -9.52 -6.71
CA PHE A 148 -20.18 -10.03 -7.13
C PHE A 148 -20.78 -9.28 -8.33
N GLU A 149 -20.00 -8.40 -8.98
CA GLU A 149 -20.42 -7.62 -10.16
C GLU A 149 -21.69 -6.77 -9.92
N ILE A 150 -21.98 -6.43 -8.65
CA ILE A 150 -23.12 -5.56 -8.27
C ILE A 150 -22.87 -4.14 -8.75
N ILE A 151 -21.60 -3.70 -8.74
CA ILE A 151 -21.13 -2.38 -9.17
C ILE A 151 -20.00 -2.59 -10.16
N ASN A 152 -20.11 -1.91 -11.32
CA ASN A 152 -19.12 -1.92 -12.37
C ASN A 152 -18.52 -0.52 -12.60
N ALA A 153 -19.07 0.49 -11.93
CA ALA A 153 -18.60 1.87 -12.06
C ALA A 153 -17.19 2.05 -11.55
N ARG A 154 -16.39 2.84 -12.24
CA ARG A 154 -15.05 3.23 -11.86
C ARG A 154 -15.05 4.68 -11.34
N PHE A 155 -14.30 4.93 -10.27
CA PHE A 155 -14.12 6.29 -9.78
C PHE A 155 -13.37 7.13 -10.82
N PRO A 156 -13.88 8.33 -11.15
CA PRO A 156 -13.17 9.27 -12.01
C PRO A 156 -11.81 9.65 -11.43
N ASP A 157 -10.78 9.76 -12.28
CA ASP A 157 -9.42 10.12 -11.83
C ASP A 157 -9.39 11.48 -11.12
N ALA A 158 -10.21 12.43 -11.56
CA ALA A 158 -10.35 13.72 -10.88
C ALA A 158 -10.81 13.57 -9.43
N PHE A 159 -11.77 12.68 -9.16
CA PHE A 159 -12.26 12.42 -7.80
C PHE A 159 -11.18 11.76 -6.93
N ILE A 160 -10.46 10.80 -7.49
CA ILE A 160 -9.32 10.13 -6.81
C ILE A 160 -8.23 11.15 -6.48
N ASN A 161 -7.88 12.02 -7.42
CA ASN A 161 -6.88 13.07 -7.21
C ASN A 161 -7.29 14.05 -6.11
N ILE A 162 -8.55 14.48 -6.08
CA ILE A 162 -9.09 15.34 -5.02
C ILE A 162 -9.00 14.63 -3.67
N ALA A 163 -9.39 13.36 -3.59
CA ALA A 163 -9.28 12.58 -2.36
C ALA A 163 -7.82 12.47 -1.87
N PHE A 164 -6.86 12.27 -2.77
CA PHE A 164 -5.42 12.28 -2.42
C PHE A 164 -4.93 13.65 -1.96
N ILE A 165 -5.43 14.76 -2.51
CA ILE A 165 -5.09 16.12 -2.04
C ILE A 165 -5.58 16.30 -0.59
N PHE A 166 -6.82 15.91 -0.27
CA PHE A 166 -7.35 15.98 1.09
C PHE A 166 -6.56 15.08 2.05
N LEU A 167 -6.27 13.85 1.65
CA LEU A 167 -5.45 12.93 2.44
C LEU A 167 -4.05 13.52 2.70
N GLY A 168 -3.39 14.01 1.65
CA GLY A 168 -2.07 14.62 1.75
C GLY A 168 -2.06 15.85 2.65
N THR A 169 -3.07 16.71 2.55
CA THR A 169 -3.23 17.89 3.41
C THR A 169 -3.43 17.49 4.88
N ALA A 170 -4.33 16.52 5.13
CA ALA A 170 -4.57 16.02 6.49
C ALA A 170 -3.31 15.40 7.11
N LEU A 171 -2.51 14.67 6.32
CA LEU A 171 -1.23 14.11 6.77
C LEU A 171 -0.18 15.22 6.97
N GLY A 172 -0.15 16.22 6.09
CA GLY A 172 0.74 17.37 6.20
C GLY A 172 0.59 18.12 7.52
N THR A 173 -0.66 18.29 8.01
CA THR A 173 -0.89 18.93 9.31
C THR A 173 -0.29 18.18 10.49
N ARG A 174 -0.07 16.85 10.35
CA ARG A 174 0.57 16.04 11.39
C ARG A 174 2.07 16.21 11.45
N LEU A 175 2.67 16.72 10.38
CA LEU A 175 4.10 17.01 10.29
C LEU A 175 4.47 18.40 10.83
N ASN A 176 3.48 19.16 11.34
CA ASN A 176 3.72 20.49 11.89
C ASN A 176 4.79 20.46 12.99
N GLY A 177 5.70 21.47 12.98
CA GLY A 177 6.82 21.58 13.92
C GLY A 177 7.95 20.55 13.65
N LEU A 178 7.99 19.93 12.46
CA LEU A 178 9.11 19.08 12.06
C LEU A 178 10.32 19.94 11.71
N LYS A 179 11.46 19.65 12.35
CA LYS A 179 12.74 20.31 12.01
C LYS A 179 13.35 19.67 10.77
N ILE A 180 14.04 20.45 9.96
CA ILE A 180 14.68 19.94 8.73
C ILE A 180 15.64 18.78 9.00
N LYS A 181 16.37 18.81 10.12
CA LYS A 181 17.27 17.72 10.52
C LYS A 181 16.51 16.41 10.79
N GLU A 182 15.34 16.49 11.41
CA GLU A 182 14.47 15.32 11.64
C GLU A 182 13.91 14.78 10.33
N LEU A 183 13.50 15.69 9.43
CA LEU A 183 13.00 15.32 8.10
C LEU A 183 14.06 14.54 7.32
N LEU A 184 15.29 15.09 7.23
CA LEU A 184 16.40 14.46 6.53
C LEU A 184 16.79 13.11 7.18
N PHE A 185 16.73 13.01 8.50
CA PHE A 185 16.94 11.75 9.21
C PHE A 185 15.91 10.69 8.79
N PHE A 186 14.62 11.01 8.81
CA PHE A 186 13.57 10.07 8.42
C PHE A 186 13.65 9.68 6.94
N ILE A 187 13.97 10.63 6.06
CA ILE A 187 14.15 10.35 4.63
C ILE A 187 15.34 9.40 4.41
N PHE A 188 16.48 9.70 5.00
CA PHE A 188 17.70 8.88 4.85
C PHE A 188 17.46 7.43 5.30
N HIS A 189 16.92 7.24 6.50
CA HIS A 189 16.60 5.91 7.00
C HIS A 189 15.43 5.25 6.23
N GLY A 190 14.50 6.04 5.71
CA GLY A 190 13.45 5.57 4.81
C GLY A 190 14.01 4.99 3.50
N ILE A 191 15.01 5.63 2.89
CA ILE A 191 15.70 5.13 1.69
C ILE A 191 16.43 3.81 1.99
N ILE A 192 17.20 3.74 3.09
CA ILE A 192 17.93 2.52 3.48
C ILE A 192 16.96 1.35 3.64
N VAL A 193 15.85 1.54 4.37
CA VAL A 193 14.85 0.50 4.57
C VAL A 193 14.19 0.14 3.25
N SER A 194 13.89 1.10 2.39
CA SER A 194 13.32 0.84 1.07
C SER A 194 14.24 -0.03 0.21
N SER A 195 15.54 0.24 0.24
CA SER A 195 16.55 -0.57 -0.46
C SER A 195 16.60 -2.01 0.08
N ILE A 196 16.56 -2.18 1.41
CA ILE A 196 16.49 -3.52 2.03
C ILE A 196 15.26 -4.28 1.53
N LEU A 197 14.09 -3.63 1.53
CA LEU A 197 12.84 -4.26 1.10
C LEU A 197 12.84 -4.62 -0.39
N VAL A 198 13.42 -3.77 -1.24
CA VAL A 198 13.60 -4.07 -2.67
C VAL A 198 14.50 -5.28 -2.86
N ILE A 199 15.61 -5.36 -2.14
CA ILE A 199 16.53 -6.50 -2.21
C ILE A 199 15.80 -7.79 -1.79
N VAL A 200 15.02 -7.77 -0.72
CA VAL A 200 14.22 -8.93 -0.29
C VAL A 200 13.22 -9.34 -1.36
N ALA A 201 12.52 -8.38 -1.97
CA ALA A 201 11.58 -8.65 -3.05
C ALA A 201 12.28 -9.24 -4.28
N MET A 202 13.45 -8.71 -4.66
CA MET A 202 14.26 -9.24 -5.78
C MET A 202 14.73 -10.66 -5.51
N ILE A 203 15.26 -10.96 -4.33
CA ILE A 203 15.70 -12.30 -3.94
C ILE A 203 14.51 -13.27 -3.98
N THR A 204 13.38 -12.89 -3.41
CA THR A 204 12.18 -13.75 -3.40
C THR A 204 11.66 -13.99 -4.82
N ALA A 205 11.62 -12.96 -5.67
CA ALA A 205 11.23 -13.08 -7.07
C ALA A 205 12.19 -13.99 -7.82
N TYR A 206 13.50 -13.84 -7.60
CA TYR A 206 14.53 -14.70 -8.21
C TYR A 206 14.37 -16.17 -7.78
N LEU A 207 14.13 -16.45 -6.51
CA LEU A 207 13.90 -17.81 -6.03
C LEU A 207 12.65 -18.44 -6.66
N LEU A 208 11.62 -17.66 -6.97
CA LEU A 208 10.42 -18.17 -7.64
C LEU A 208 10.62 -18.49 -9.12
N THR A 209 11.68 -18.01 -9.76
CA THR A 209 12.00 -18.40 -11.15
C THR A 209 12.33 -19.89 -11.25
N TYR A 210 12.89 -20.50 -10.20
CA TYR A 210 13.16 -21.95 -10.16
C TYR A 210 11.88 -22.79 -10.13
N ILE A 211 10.73 -22.19 -9.80
CA ILE A 211 9.41 -22.84 -9.75
C ILE A 211 8.59 -22.50 -11.01
N GLY A 212 9.18 -21.75 -11.96
CA GLY A 212 8.54 -21.41 -13.23
C GLY A 212 7.78 -20.08 -13.26
N PHE A 213 8.01 -19.19 -12.29
CA PHE A 213 7.47 -17.82 -12.34
C PHE A 213 8.44 -16.90 -13.11
N GLU A 214 7.90 -15.98 -13.88
CA GLU A 214 8.69 -14.93 -14.51
C GLU A 214 9.19 -13.93 -13.47
N PHE A 215 10.47 -13.55 -13.56
CA PHE A 215 11.11 -12.66 -12.58
C PHE A 215 10.43 -11.28 -12.49
N ILE A 216 10.17 -10.65 -13.64
CA ILE A 216 9.69 -9.26 -13.71
C ILE A 216 8.30 -9.09 -13.12
N PRO A 217 7.26 -9.86 -13.55
CA PRO A 217 5.93 -9.78 -12.94
C PRO A 217 5.96 -10.08 -11.45
N THR A 218 6.75 -11.07 -11.04
CA THR A 218 6.88 -11.48 -9.64
C THR A 218 7.56 -10.41 -8.79
N PHE A 219 8.66 -9.83 -9.28
CA PHE A 219 9.34 -8.73 -8.60
C PHE A 219 8.40 -7.53 -8.43
N LEU A 220 7.70 -7.14 -9.50
CA LEU A 220 6.78 -6.01 -9.46
C LEU A 220 5.62 -6.25 -8.48
N SER A 221 5.13 -7.48 -8.41
CA SER A 221 4.08 -7.91 -7.48
C SER A 221 4.53 -7.87 -6.02
N PHE A 222 5.80 -8.13 -5.73
CA PHE A 222 6.35 -8.20 -4.38
C PHE A 222 7.01 -6.89 -3.94
N ALA A 223 7.29 -6.00 -4.87
CA ALA A 223 7.88 -4.69 -4.59
C ALA A 223 7.09 -3.95 -3.50
N PRO A 224 7.77 -3.28 -2.55
CA PRO A 224 7.13 -2.62 -1.41
C PRO A 224 6.49 -1.25 -1.76
N GLY A 225 6.01 -1.10 -2.99
CA GLY A 225 5.28 0.07 -3.50
C GLY A 225 3.80 0.05 -3.18
N GLY A 226 3.07 1.10 -3.56
CA GLY A 226 1.62 1.14 -3.52
C GLY A 226 1.00 0.36 -4.68
N ILE A 227 -0.22 -0.13 -4.49
CA ILE A 227 -0.93 -0.90 -5.54
C ILE A 227 -1.12 -0.06 -6.81
N HIS A 228 -1.54 1.19 -6.66
CA HIS A 228 -1.83 2.08 -7.78
C HIS A 228 -0.60 2.28 -8.66
N GLU A 229 0.52 2.61 -8.07
CA GLU A 229 1.77 2.87 -8.76
C GLU A 229 2.31 1.63 -9.46
N MET A 230 2.25 0.48 -8.79
CA MET A 230 2.76 -0.78 -9.35
C MET A 230 1.91 -1.28 -10.51
N VAL A 231 0.58 -1.12 -10.42
CA VAL A 231 -0.32 -1.46 -11.52
C VAL A 231 -0.10 -0.54 -12.72
N VAL A 232 0.05 0.78 -12.51
CA VAL A 232 0.36 1.73 -13.60
C VAL A 232 1.68 1.35 -14.29
N ILE A 233 2.72 1.01 -13.52
CA ILE A 233 4.00 0.55 -14.07
C ILE A 233 3.81 -0.75 -14.85
N SER A 234 3.04 -1.72 -14.32
CA SER A 234 2.83 -2.99 -15.02
C SER A 234 2.14 -2.81 -16.37
N VAL A 235 1.13 -1.94 -16.42
CA VAL A 235 0.46 -1.58 -17.67
C VAL A 235 1.40 -0.87 -18.64
N ALA A 236 2.17 0.12 -18.16
CA ALA A 236 3.09 0.89 -18.99
C ALA A 236 4.18 0.03 -19.66
N TYR A 237 4.59 -1.04 -18.99
CA TYR A 237 5.61 -1.98 -19.49
C TYR A 237 5.03 -3.29 -20.04
N ASN A 238 3.73 -3.35 -20.29
CA ASN A 238 3.03 -4.54 -20.81
C ASN A 238 3.29 -5.82 -19.99
N ILE A 239 3.39 -5.65 -18.67
CA ILE A 239 3.50 -6.73 -17.68
C ILE A 239 2.09 -7.08 -17.21
N ASP A 240 1.79 -8.36 -16.90
CA ASP A 240 0.46 -8.80 -16.48
C ASP A 240 -0.06 -7.95 -15.28
N PRO A 241 -0.99 -7.00 -15.49
CA PRO A 241 -1.46 -6.11 -14.43
C PRO A 241 -2.40 -6.84 -13.45
N ILE A 242 -3.02 -7.94 -13.88
CA ILE A 242 -3.94 -8.73 -13.04
C ILE A 242 -3.11 -9.46 -11.97
N PHE A 243 -2.01 -10.09 -12.37
CA PHE A 243 -1.09 -10.75 -11.46
C PHE A 243 -0.51 -9.76 -10.43
N VAL A 244 -0.07 -8.59 -10.89
CA VAL A 244 0.52 -7.55 -10.04
C VAL A 244 -0.54 -7.01 -9.06
N SER A 245 -1.71 -6.61 -9.54
CA SER A 245 -2.77 -6.04 -8.70
C SER A 245 -3.29 -7.02 -7.67
N TYR A 246 -3.45 -8.29 -8.03
CA TYR A 246 -3.90 -9.35 -7.13
C TYR A 246 -3.00 -9.49 -5.90
N HIS A 247 -1.67 -9.58 -6.10
CA HIS A 247 -0.74 -9.75 -4.99
C HIS A 247 -0.65 -8.50 -4.11
N HIS A 248 -0.67 -7.31 -4.70
CA HIS A 248 -0.72 -6.06 -3.93
C HIS A 248 -2.01 -5.93 -3.12
N PHE A 249 -3.16 -6.26 -3.72
CA PHE A 249 -4.44 -6.25 -3.03
C PHE A 249 -4.45 -7.23 -1.87
N LEU A 250 -4.03 -8.49 -2.09
CA LEU A 250 -3.98 -9.51 -1.05
C LEU A 250 -3.09 -9.09 0.12
N ARG A 251 -1.93 -8.50 -0.16
CA ARG A 251 -1.03 -7.97 0.87
C ARG A 251 -1.69 -6.87 1.70
N ILE A 252 -2.28 -5.88 1.04
CA ILE A 252 -2.95 -4.77 1.71
C ILE A 252 -4.14 -5.28 2.53
N PHE A 253 -4.93 -6.20 1.98
CA PHE A 253 -6.06 -6.80 2.66
C PHE A 253 -5.64 -7.47 3.97
N ILE A 254 -4.60 -8.29 3.93
CA ILE A 254 -4.08 -8.96 5.12
C ILE A 254 -3.53 -7.94 6.14
N ILE A 255 -2.75 -6.95 5.68
CA ILE A 255 -2.24 -5.90 6.56
C ILE A 255 -3.40 -5.15 7.24
N VAL A 256 -4.44 -4.78 6.51
CA VAL A 256 -5.61 -4.07 7.06
C VAL A 256 -6.37 -4.93 8.07
N LEU A 257 -6.51 -6.23 7.84
CA LEU A 257 -7.12 -7.14 8.79
C LEU A 257 -6.32 -7.26 10.11
N PHE A 258 -4.99 -7.27 10.03
CA PHE A 258 -4.14 -7.36 11.21
C PHE A 258 -3.84 -6.02 11.88
N LEU A 259 -3.96 -4.91 11.16
CA LEU A 259 -3.67 -3.56 11.67
C LEU A 259 -4.45 -3.22 12.96
N PRO A 260 -5.75 -3.52 13.09
CA PRO A 260 -6.51 -3.29 14.31
C PRO A 260 -5.93 -4.00 15.53
N PHE A 261 -5.50 -5.26 15.35
CA PHE A 261 -4.90 -6.04 16.46
C PHE A 261 -3.55 -5.44 16.86
N LEU A 262 -2.74 -5.00 15.91
CA LEU A 262 -1.50 -4.29 16.18
C LEU A 262 -1.77 -2.99 16.96
N LEU A 263 -2.73 -2.19 16.52
CA LEU A 263 -3.08 -0.90 17.15
C LEU A 263 -3.66 -1.10 18.56
N SER A 264 -4.54 -2.07 18.77
CA SER A 264 -5.16 -2.34 20.08
C SER A 264 -4.15 -2.81 21.13
N LYS A 265 -3.18 -3.65 20.73
CA LYS A 265 -2.14 -4.16 21.63
C LYS A 265 -1.24 -3.04 22.15
N PHE A 266 -0.96 -2.04 21.33
CA PHE A 266 -0.05 -0.94 21.68
C PHE A 266 -0.74 0.25 22.34
N ARG A 267 -2.07 0.38 22.21
CA ARG A 267 -2.85 1.40 22.94
C ARG A 267 -2.89 1.14 24.46
N LYS A 268 -2.68 -0.13 24.88
CA LYS A 268 -2.62 -0.50 26.31
C LYS A 268 -1.26 -0.24 26.95
N THR A 269 -0.24 0.12 26.18
CA THR A 269 1.14 0.29 26.66
C THR A 269 1.61 1.78 26.71
N ASN A 270 0.75 2.70 26.33
CA ASN A 270 0.92 4.16 26.52
C ASN A 270 -0.25 4.70 27.35
#